data_02e1b8e7ed762c487ad6df166d3a597f
#
_entry.id   02e1b8e7ed762c487ad6df166d3a597f
#
_cell.length_a   1.000
_cell.length_b   1.000
_cell.length_c   1.000
_cell.angle_alpha   90.00
_cell.angle_beta   90.00
_cell.angle_gamma   90.00
#
_symmetry.space_group_name_H-M   'P 1'
#
loop_
_entity.id
_entity.type
_entity.pdbx_description
1 polymer ?
#
loop_
_entity_poly.entity_id
_entity_poly.type
_entity_poly.pdbx_seq_one_letter_code
_entity_poly.pdbx_strand_id
1 'polypeptide(L)'
;VSGIMIACLLIFLWKVKEPLLVEKVNKEKQLYGFAEEEEGETPGEEAPMPADVKRSFFLILASIVFWFMAYNAAISKFSVYAQQVLDLHFAMALLIAHGVAMIAFLPIGILSSKIGRKKMIIIGIIILAVAFTLGIIANKSTKFLIYVTLSLAGIGWATINVNSYPMIVEMSKGSNVGKYTGFYYTASMSAQIVTPIISGYLMENVNLRTLFPYSLFFTLLALVTMMFVKHGDAKKIEQA
;
A
#
# COMPACT_ATOMS: atom_id res chain seq x y z
N VAL A 1 22.50 5.93 11.43
CA VAL A 1 21.35 5.05 11.19
C VAL A 1 21.84 3.63 10.87
N SER A 2 22.72 3.43 9.87
CA SER A 2 23.17 2.10 9.43
C SER A 2 23.82 1.26 10.55
N GLY A 3 24.64 1.89 11.42
CA GLY A 3 25.27 1.20 12.55
C GLY A 3 24.26 0.66 13.58
N ILE A 4 23.20 1.44 13.85
CA ILE A 4 22.11 1.00 14.74
C ILE A 4 21.34 -0.17 14.12
N MET A 5 21.05 -0.12 12.82
CA MET A 5 20.37 -1.20 12.11
C MET A 5 21.18 -2.50 12.13
N ILE A 6 22.51 -2.42 11.90
CA ILE A 6 23.40 -3.58 11.99
C ILE A 6 23.43 -4.13 13.42
N ALA A 7 23.54 -3.27 14.43
CA ALA A 7 23.51 -3.71 15.83
C ALA A 7 22.17 -4.40 16.19
N CYS A 8 21.03 -3.83 15.78
CA CYS A 8 19.74 -4.46 15.97
C CYS A 8 19.63 -5.82 15.25
N LEU A 9 20.14 -5.93 14.03
CA LEU A 9 20.18 -7.18 13.28
C LEU A 9 21.03 -8.23 14.00
N LEU A 10 22.20 -7.88 14.48
CA LEU A 10 23.08 -8.79 15.22
C LEU A 10 22.44 -9.26 16.53
N ILE A 11 21.79 -8.35 17.27
CA ILE A 11 21.06 -8.69 18.50
C ILE A 11 19.90 -9.63 18.19
N PHE A 12 19.17 -9.37 17.09
CA PHE A 12 18.07 -10.22 16.65
C PHE A 12 18.55 -11.63 16.31
N LEU A 13 19.58 -11.77 15.46
CA LEU A 13 20.17 -13.05 15.09
C LEU A 13 20.72 -13.82 16.28
N TRP A 14 21.25 -13.13 17.29
CA TRP A 14 21.80 -13.75 18.49
C TRP A 14 20.72 -14.19 19.48
N LYS A 15 19.67 -13.38 19.68
CA LYS A 15 18.61 -13.66 20.67
C LYS A 15 17.46 -14.51 20.13
N VAL A 16 17.12 -14.40 18.85
CA VAL A 16 15.99 -15.12 18.24
C VAL A 16 16.50 -16.42 17.64
N LYS A 17 16.30 -17.51 18.40
CA LYS A 17 16.57 -18.86 17.91
C LYS A 17 15.26 -19.42 17.34
N GLU A 18 14.96 -19.11 16.08
CA GLU A 18 13.74 -19.46 15.38
C GLU A 18 13.38 -20.97 15.51
N PRO A 19 14.32 -21.95 15.36
CA PRO A 19 13.99 -23.35 15.51
C PRO A 19 13.45 -23.73 16.91
N LEU A 20 13.99 -23.11 17.97
CA LEU A 20 13.52 -23.35 19.34
C LEU A 20 12.14 -22.72 19.61
N LEU A 21 11.85 -21.59 18.99
CA LEU A 21 10.53 -20.95 19.09
C LEU A 21 9.47 -21.74 18.36
N VAL A 22 9.77 -22.26 17.18
CA VAL A 22 8.88 -23.13 16.41
C VAL A 22 8.59 -24.42 17.17
N GLU A 23 9.62 -25.06 17.75
CA GLU A 23 9.44 -26.28 18.57
C GLU A 23 8.56 -26.01 19.81
N LYS A 24 8.75 -24.83 20.45
CA LYS A 24 7.96 -24.45 21.62
C LYS A 24 6.49 -24.20 21.24
N VAL A 25 6.24 -23.49 20.15
CA VAL A 25 4.89 -23.24 19.63
C VAL A 25 4.20 -24.56 19.26
N ASN A 26 4.90 -25.49 18.62
CA ASN A 26 4.35 -26.79 18.25
C ASN A 26 4.02 -27.64 19.48
N LYS A 27 4.85 -27.61 20.53
CA LYS A 27 4.56 -28.27 21.82
C LYS A 27 3.34 -27.65 22.51
N GLU A 28 3.22 -26.32 22.53
CA GLU A 28 2.07 -25.64 23.11
C GLU A 28 0.78 -25.96 22.34
N LYS A 29 0.82 -25.99 21.00
CA LYS A 29 -0.32 -26.43 20.18
C LYS A 29 -0.79 -27.84 20.52
N GLN A 30 0.13 -28.77 20.69
CA GLN A 30 -0.19 -30.16 21.10
C GLN A 30 -0.76 -30.23 22.53
N LEU A 31 -0.26 -29.42 23.46
CA LEU A 31 -0.69 -29.43 24.86
C LEU A 31 -2.10 -28.85 25.06
N TYR A 32 -2.44 -27.78 24.29
CA TYR A 32 -3.74 -27.11 24.42
C TYR A 32 -4.81 -27.64 23.48
N GLY A 33 -4.52 -28.74 22.74
CA GLY A 33 -5.52 -29.37 21.86
C GLY A 33 -6.01 -28.43 20.76
N PHE A 34 -5.24 -27.41 20.41
CA PHE A 34 -5.39 -26.76 19.11
C PHE A 34 -4.95 -27.81 18.09
N ALA A 35 -5.85 -28.80 17.85
CA ALA A 35 -5.73 -29.62 16.67
C ALA A 35 -5.54 -28.65 15.53
N GLU A 36 -4.42 -28.75 14.84
CA GLU A 36 -4.37 -28.29 13.49
C GLU A 36 -5.64 -28.86 12.86
N GLU A 37 -6.56 -28.03 12.41
CA GLU A 37 -7.14 -28.34 11.14
C GLU A 37 -5.92 -28.40 10.21
N GLU A 38 -5.22 -29.54 10.29
CA GLU A 38 -4.47 -30.08 9.21
C GLU A 38 -5.51 -30.26 8.11
N GLU A 39 -5.84 -29.19 7.40
CA GLU A 39 -6.03 -29.32 5.99
C GLU A 39 -4.67 -29.83 5.52
N GLY A 40 -4.59 -31.17 5.56
CA GLY A 40 -3.48 -31.96 5.03
C GLY A 40 -3.39 -31.71 3.54
N GLU A 41 -2.86 -30.58 3.18
CA GLU A 41 -2.32 -30.35 1.86
C GLU A 41 -0.82 -30.59 1.96
N THR A 42 -0.46 -31.81 1.58
CA THR A 42 0.87 -32.13 1.05
C THR A 42 1.31 -30.94 0.18
N PRO A 43 2.58 -30.50 0.27
CA PRO A 43 3.12 -29.50 -0.66
C PRO A 43 3.11 -30.09 -2.07
N GLY A 44 2.03 -29.92 -2.82
CA GLY A 44 1.97 -30.58 -4.12
C GLY A 44 0.77 -30.24 -5.00
N GLU A 45 -0.42 -30.06 -4.47
CA GLU A 45 -1.55 -29.79 -5.35
C GLU A 45 -2.50 -28.74 -4.76
N GLU A 46 -2.15 -27.45 -5.06
CA GLU A 46 -3.14 -26.38 -4.91
C GLU A 46 -4.30 -26.68 -5.85
N ALA A 47 -5.50 -26.84 -5.33
CA ALA A 47 -6.69 -26.81 -6.16
C ALA A 47 -6.66 -25.51 -7.00
N PRO A 48 -6.76 -25.60 -8.33
CA PRO A 48 -6.58 -24.44 -9.19
C PRO A 48 -7.59 -23.34 -8.79
N MET A 49 -7.06 -22.16 -8.51
CA MET A 49 -7.88 -20.99 -8.16
C MET A 49 -8.94 -20.78 -9.24
N PRO A 50 -10.23 -20.66 -8.91
CA PRO A 50 -11.29 -20.39 -9.86
C PRO A 50 -10.95 -19.17 -10.73
N ALA A 51 -11.32 -19.21 -12.00
CA ALA A 51 -10.88 -18.20 -12.99
C ALA A 51 -11.32 -16.76 -12.63
N ASP A 52 -12.47 -16.61 -11.99
CA ASP A 52 -13.01 -15.32 -11.52
C ASP A 52 -12.23 -14.77 -10.30
N VAL A 53 -11.81 -15.64 -9.38
CA VAL A 53 -10.95 -15.27 -8.24
C VAL A 53 -9.56 -14.89 -8.74
N LYS A 54 -8.99 -15.67 -9.67
CA LYS A 54 -7.71 -15.39 -10.31
C LYS A 54 -7.72 -14.04 -11.05
N ARG A 55 -8.81 -13.73 -11.77
CA ARG A 55 -9.00 -12.42 -12.41
C ARG A 55 -9.01 -11.29 -11.38
N SER A 56 -9.77 -11.44 -10.29
CA SER A 56 -9.81 -10.43 -9.21
C SER A 56 -8.43 -10.24 -8.58
N PHE A 57 -7.66 -11.31 -8.37
CA PHE A 57 -6.32 -11.26 -7.84
C PHE A 57 -5.37 -10.43 -8.72
N PHE A 58 -5.33 -10.69 -10.04
CA PHE A 58 -4.51 -9.90 -10.95
C PHE A 58 -4.95 -8.45 -11.06
N LEU A 59 -6.26 -8.17 -10.99
CA LEU A 59 -6.77 -6.80 -10.95
C LEU A 59 -6.34 -6.05 -9.68
N ILE A 60 -6.31 -6.73 -8.53
CA ILE A 60 -5.79 -6.13 -7.29
C ILE A 60 -4.29 -5.84 -7.42
N LEU A 61 -3.49 -6.79 -7.94
CA LEU A 61 -2.06 -6.58 -8.16
C LEU A 61 -1.79 -5.41 -9.12
N ALA A 62 -2.55 -5.32 -10.21
CA ALA A 62 -2.47 -4.18 -11.13
C ALA A 62 -2.84 -2.85 -10.44
N SER A 63 -3.89 -2.85 -9.62
CA SER A 63 -4.27 -1.69 -8.82
C SER A 63 -3.14 -1.29 -7.87
N ILE A 64 -2.49 -2.26 -7.21
CA ILE A 64 -1.32 -2.02 -6.33
C ILE A 64 -0.22 -1.32 -7.11
N VAL A 65 0.17 -1.83 -8.27
CA VAL A 65 1.18 -1.19 -9.12
C VAL A 65 0.78 0.26 -9.42
N PHE A 66 -0.45 0.50 -9.85
CA PHE A 66 -0.88 1.82 -10.27
C PHE A 66 -0.93 2.85 -9.13
N TRP A 67 -1.51 2.52 -7.96
CA TRP A 67 -1.51 3.51 -6.86
C TRP A 67 -0.12 3.71 -6.25
N PHE A 68 0.76 2.68 -6.26
CA PHE A 68 2.15 2.85 -5.88
C PHE A 68 2.88 3.75 -6.88
N MET A 69 2.66 3.61 -8.18
CA MET A 69 3.20 4.51 -9.20
C MET A 69 2.73 5.95 -8.99
N ALA A 70 1.44 6.15 -8.73
CA ALA A 70 0.87 7.45 -8.47
C ALA A 70 1.48 8.15 -7.26
N TYR A 71 1.45 7.49 -6.11
CA TYR A 71 1.89 8.07 -4.84
C TYR A 71 3.40 8.27 -4.78
N ASN A 72 4.18 7.27 -5.22
CA ASN A 72 5.64 7.37 -5.20
C ASN A 72 6.19 8.44 -6.14
N ALA A 73 5.55 8.72 -7.28
CA ALA A 73 5.93 9.85 -8.10
C ALA A 73 5.79 11.16 -7.33
N ALA A 74 4.59 11.38 -6.76
CA ALA A 74 4.30 12.59 -6.00
C ALA A 74 5.28 12.80 -4.84
N ILE A 75 5.59 11.78 -4.06
CA ILE A 75 6.45 11.93 -2.88
C ILE A 75 7.94 11.99 -3.25
N SER A 76 8.44 11.13 -4.14
CA SER A 76 9.87 11.05 -4.45
C SER A 76 10.38 12.27 -5.23
N LYS A 77 9.55 12.87 -6.08
CA LYS A 77 9.93 14.02 -6.92
C LYS A 77 9.38 15.35 -6.39
N PHE A 78 8.64 15.33 -5.28
CA PHE A 78 8.04 16.54 -4.72
C PHE A 78 9.05 17.62 -4.37
N SER A 79 10.23 17.26 -3.84
CA SER A 79 11.25 18.24 -3.48
C SER A 79 11.70 19.11 -4.65
N VAL A 80 11.90 18.49 -5.81
CA VAL A 80 12.28 19.21 -7.05
C VAL A 80 11.12 20.09 -7.52
N TYR A 81 9.90 19.53 -7.56
CA TYR A 81 8.70 20.28 -7.95
C TYR A 81 8.44 21.49 -7.05
N ALA A 82 8.50 21.30 -5.73
CA ALA A 82 8.25 22.35 -4.75
C ALA A 82 9.24 23.53 -4.89
N GLN A 83 10.52 23.22 -5.06
CA GLN A 83 11.56 24.26 -5.19
C GLN A 83 11.49 24.99 -6.53
N GLN A 84 11.37 24.24 -7.63
CA GLN A 84 11.52 24.85 -8.96
C GLN A 84 10.20 25.41 -9.53
N VAL A 85 9.05 24.79 -9.17
CA VAL A 85 7.75 25.22 -9.71
C VAL A 85 7.02 26.16 -8.75
N LEU A 86 7.07 25.90 -7.45
CA LEU A 86 6.28 26.62 -6.45
C LEU A 86 7.10 27.64 -5.65
N ASP A 87 8.42 27.57 -5.72
CA ASP A 87 9.31 28.36 -4.87
C ASP A 87 8.97 28.17 -3.38
N LEU A 88 8.91 26.89 -2.99
CA LEU A 88 8.47 26.46 -1.68
C LEU A 88 9.49 25.51 -1.04
N HIS A 89 9.76 25.71 0.25
CA HIS A 89 10.56 24.77 1.03
C HIS A 89 9.77 23.48 1.30
N PHE A 90 10.17 22.37 0.70
CA PHE A 90 9.40 21.12 0.64
C PHE A 90 9.25 20.38 1.99
N ALA A 91 10.20 20.55 2.93
CA ALA A 91 10.30 19.73 4.12
C ALA A 91 9.04 19.80 5.00
N MET A 92 8.51 21.02 5.24
CA MET A 92 7.29 21.18 6.05
C MET A 92 6.06 20.55 5.40
N ALA A 93 5.94 20.64 4.07
CA ALA A 93 4.82 20.05 3.37
C ALA A 93 4.83 18.50 3.45
N LEU A 94 6.02 17.89 3.30
CA LEU A 94 6.18 16.45 3.49
C LEU A 94 5.99 16.02 4.96
N LEU A 95 6.48 16.80 5.91
CA LEU A 95 6.28 16.52 7.34
C LEU A 95 4.79 16.50 7.70
N ILE A 96 4.02 17.48 7.21
CA ILE A 96 2.57 17.55 7.42
C ILE A 96 1.89 16.34 6.77
N ALA A 97 2.26 15.99 5.53
CA ALA A 97 1.69 14.83 4.83
C ALA A 97 1.87 13.53 5.63
N HIS A 98 3.09 13.27 6.10
CA HIS A 98 3.40 12.07 6.88
C HIS A 98 2.74 12.10 8.27
N GLY A 99 2.71 13.26 8.92
CA GLY A 99 2.05 13.43 10.21
C GLY A 99 0.54 13.17 10.13
N VAL A 100 -0.12 13.73 9.11
CA VAL A 100 -1.55 13.49 8.86
C VAL A 100 -1.81 12.02 8.52
N ALA A 101 -0.97 11.40 7.69
CA ALA A 101 -1.08 9.98 7.38
C ALA A 101 -0.97 9.12 8.64
N MET A 102 0.00 9.41 9.51
CA MET A 102 0.21 8.67 10.77
C MET A 102 -1.01 8.75 11.68
N ILE A 103 -1.59 9.93 11.85
CA ILE A 103 -2.81 10.14 12.67
C ILE A 103 -4.00 9.41 12.04
N ALA A 104 -4.09 9.38 10.71
CA ALA A 104 -5.19 8.77 9.98
C ALA A 104 -5.20 7.24 10.06
N PHE A 105 -4.05 6.57 10.26
CA PHE A 105 -3.96 5.10 10.30
C PHE A 105 -4.90 4.46 11.32
N LEU A 106 -4.99 5.00 12.54
CA LEU A 106 -5.81 4.44 13.61
C LEU A 106 -7.31 4.49 13.31
N PRO A 107 -7.92 5.65 13.03
CA PRO A 107 -9.35 5.72 12.73
C PRO A 107 -9.73 4.97 11.45
N ILE A 108 -8.84 4.94 10.46
CA ILE A 108 -9.06 4.19 9.22
C ILE A 108 -9.12 2.68 9.49
N GLY A 109 -8.24 2.14 10.34
CA GLY A 109 -8.28 0.73 10.72
C GLY A 109 -9.62 0.33 11.33
N ILE A 110 -10.16 1.13 12.24
CA ILE A 110 -11.48 0.92 12.87
C ILE A 110 -12.62 1.04 11.83
N LEU A 111 -12.54 2.04 10.96
CA LEU A 111 -13.57 2.27 9.95
C LEU A 111 -13.58 1.16 8.90
N SER A 112 -12.41 0.62 8.58
CA SER A 112 -12.23 -0.45 7.61
C SER A 112 -12.93 -1.75 8.01
N SER A 113 -12.93 -2.10 9.29
CA SER A 113 -13.64 -3.28 9.81
C SER A 113 -15.16 -3.19 9.64
N LYS A 114 -15.71 -1.97 9.61
CA LYS A 114 -17.16 -1.71 9.48
C LYS A 114 -17.62 -1.60 8.03
N ILE A 115 -16.83 -0.94 7.19
CA ILE A 115 -17.21 -0.60 5.80
C ILE A 115 -16.84 -1.71 4.81
N GLY A 116 -15.76 -2.45 5.10
CA GLY A 116 -15.16 -3.43 4.20
C GLY A 116 -13.94 -2.86 3.45
N ARG A 117 -12.97 -3.75 3.17
CA ARG A 117 -11.64 -3.36 2.66
C ARG A 117 -11.68 -2.79 1.26
N LYS A 118 -12.40 -3.43 0.34
CA LYS A 118 -12.54 -2.95 -1.04
C LYS A 118 -13.09 -1.54 -1.10
N LYS A 119 -14.16 -1.26 -0.36
CA LYS A 119 -14.79 0.07 -0.33
C LYS A 119 -13.83 1.12 0.22
N MET A 120 -13.09 0.79 1.29
CA MET A 120 -12.10 1.69 1.86
C MET A 120 -10.95 1.98 0.89
N ILE A 121 -10.46 0.99 0.16
CA ILE A 121 -9.43 1.20 -0.89
C ILE A 121 -9.97 2.16 -1.97
N ILE A 122 -11.18 1.95 -2.45
CA ILE A 122 -11.80 2.84 -3.45
C ILE A 122 -11.92 4.27 -2.91
N ILE A 123 -12.36 4.46 -1.67
CA ILE A 123 -12.41 5.77 -1.01
C ILE A 123 -11.01 6.39 -0.96
N GLY A 124 -9.98 5.63 -0.57
CA GLY A 124 -8.61 6.09 -0.54
C GLY A 124 -8.09 6.53 -1.92
N ILE A 125 -8.41 5.77 -2.97
CA ILE A 125 -8.05 6.12 -4.36
C ILE A 125 -8.77 7.40 -4.81
N ILE A 126 -10.04 7.59 -4.46
CA ILE A 126 -10.79 8.82 -4.76
C ILE A 126 -10.16 10.02 -4.04
N ILE A 127 -9.79 9.87 -2.76
CA ILE A 127 -9.10 10.92 -2.01
C ILE A 127 -7.75 11.28 -2.70
N LEU A 128 -6.99 10.28 -3.16
CA LEU A 128 -5.75 10.53 -3.93
C LEU A 128 -6.04 11.28 -5.24
N ALA A 129 -7.09 10.91 -5.96
CA ALA A 129 -7.46 11.57 -7.21
C ALA A 129 -7.80 13.05 -6.99
N VAL A 130 -8.58 13.34 -5.94
CA VAL A 130 -8.87 14.74 -5.53
C VAL A 130 -7.59 15.46 -5.13
N ALA A 131 -6.73 14.84 -4.33
CA ALA A 131 -5.47 15.41 -3.91
C ALA A 131 -4.59 15.79 -5.12
N PHE A 132 -4.39 14.89 -6.06
CA PHE A 132 -3.54 15.16 -7.21
C PHE A 132 -4.17 16.17 -8.20
N THR A 133 -5.49 16.21 -8.28
CA THR A 133 -6.20 17.27 -9.04
C THR A 133 -5.93 18.65 -8.42
N LEU A 134 -6.00 18.78 -7.08
CA LEU A 134 -5.60 20.02 -6.40
C LEU A 134 -4.12 20.35 -6.64
N GLY A 135 -3.24 19.35 -6.69
CA GLY A 135 -1.83 19.53 -7.00
C GLY A 135 -1.59 20.09 -8.41
N ILE A 136 -2.42 19.72 -9.40
CA ILE A 136 -2.32 20.23 -10.77
C ILE A 136 -2.61 21.74 -10.83
N ILE A 137 -3.59 22.22 -10.09
CA ILE A 137 -3.99 23.63 -10.07
C ILE A 137 -3.13 24.50 -9.15
N ALA A 138 -2.30 23.89 -8.30
CA ALA A 138 -1.40 24.62 -7.41
C ALA A 138 -0.33 25.38 -8.20
N ASN A 139 -0.09 26.64 -7.83
CA ASN A 139 0.90 27.53 -8.42
C ASN A 139 1.54 28.42 -7.35
N LYS A 140 2.46 29.31 -7.75
CA LYS A 140 3.16 30.20 -6.80
C LYS A 140 2.23 31.09 -5.96
N SER A 141 1.09 31.52 -6.51
CA SER A 141 0.11 32.34 -5.80
C SER A 141 -0.80 31.50 -4.87
N THR A 142 -1.01 30.23 -5.19
CA THR A 142 -1.87 29.31 -4.47
C THR A 142 -1.09 28.17 -3.81
N LYS A 143 0.18 28.42 -3.46
CA LYS A 143 1.08 27.39 -2.90
C LYS A 143 0.58 26.73 -1.61
N PHE A 144 -0.32 27.39 -0.88
CA PHE A 144 -0.97 26.78 0.30
C PHE A 144 -1.80 25.52 -0.06
N LEU A 145 -2.34 25.45 -1.30
CA LEU A 145 -3.06 24.27 -1.76
C LEU A 145 -2.21 23.01 -1.72
N ILE A 146 -0.90 23.13 -1.80
CA ILE A 146 -0.01 21.97 -1.76
C ILE A 146 0.00 21.28 -0.39
N TYR A 147 -0.19 22.04 0.69
CA TYR A 147 -0.33 21.46 2.02
C TYR A 147 -1.61 20.64 2.11
N VAL A 148 -2.71 21.13 1.54
CA VAL A 148 -3.98 20.40 1.44
C VAL A 148 -3.82 19.17 0.55
N THR A 149 -3.20 19.33 -0.62
CA THR A 149 -2.87 18.23 -1.54
C THR A 149 -2.14 17.09 -0.85
N LEU A 150 -1.04 17.40 -0.16
CA LEU A 150 -0.22 16.39 0.48
C LEU A 150 -0.89 15.79 1.71
N SER A 151 -1.65 16.58 2.47
CA SER A 151 -2.45 16.07 3.59
C SER A 151 -3.50 15.06 3.11
N LEU A 152 -4.27 15.40 2.08
CA LEU A 152 -5.23 14.47 1.46
C LEU A 152 -4.53 13.24 0.86
N ALA A 153 -3.38 13.44 0.20
CA ALA A 153 -2.60 12.32 -0.31
C ALA A 153 -2.14 11.39 0.81
N GLY A 154 -1.73 11.94 1.97
CA GLY A 154 -1.39 11.16 3.15
C GLY A 154 -2.57 10.34 3.70
N ILE A 155 -3.76 10.94 3.81
CA ILE A 155 -4.99 10.25 4.23
C ILE A 155 -5.37 9.15 3.22
N GLY A 156 -5.38 9.46 1.92
CA GLY A 156 -5.69 8.50 0.87
C GLY A 156 -4.72 7.31 0.88
N TRP A 157 -3.43 7.60 1.02
CA TRP A 157 -2.37 6.60 1.14
C TRP A 157 -2.55 5.69 2.37
N ALA A 158 -2.81 6.28 3.56
CA ALA A 158 -3.09 5.52 4.77
C ALA A 158 -4.31 4.60 4.59
N THR A 159 -5.38 5.13 3.97
CA THR A 159 -6.63 4.39 3.71
C THR A 159 -6.39 3.18 2.80
N ILE A 160 -5.58 3.32 1.77
CA ILE A 160 -5.23 2.22 0.87
C ILE A 160 -4.35 1.19 1.58
N ASN A 161 -3.27 1.62 2.25
CA ASN A 161 -2.28 0.71 2.82
C ASN A 161 -2.83 -0.16 3.95
N VAL A 162 -3.66 0.38 4.85
CA VAL A 162 -4.31 -0.40 5.91
C VAL A 162 -5.10 -1.58 5.35
N ASN A 163 -5.64 -1.44 4.15
CA ASN A 163 -6.59 -2.39 3.56
C ASN A 163 -5.99 -3.31 2.51
N SER A 164 -4.97 -2.85 1.77
CA SER A 164 -4.49 -3.54 0.56
C SER A 164 -3.75 -4.85 0.86
N TYR A 165 -2.82 -4.84 1.81
CA TYR A 165 -2.07 -6.04 2.19
C TYR A 165 -2.99 -7.12 2.78
N PRO A 166 -3.83 -6.82 3.81
CA PRO A 166 -4.76 -7.81 4.32
C PRO A 166 -5.73 -8.37 3.27
N MET A 167 -6.18 -7.53 2.31
CA MET A 167 -7.05 -7.98 1.22
C MET A 167 -6.39 -9.06 0.34
N ILE A 168 -5.09 -8.94 0.08
CA ILE A 168 -4.33 -9.95 -0.67
C ILE A 168 -4.15 -11.23 0.15
N VAL A 169 -3.80 -11.10 1.43
CA VAL A 169 -3.55 -12.25 2.31
C VAL A 169 -4.83 -13.07 2.53
N GLU A 170 -5.98 -12.44 2.65
CA GLU A 170 -7.28 -13.13 2.80
C GLU A 170 -7.65 -13.97 1.58
N MET A 171 -7.10 -13.68 0.40
CA MET A 171 -7.28 -14.54 -0.78
C MET A 171 -6.47 -15.83 -0.73
N SER A 172 -5.51 -15.96 0.20
CA SER A 172 -4.59 -17.10 0.29
C SER A 172 -5.19 -18.35 0.94
N LYS A 173 -6.38 -18.26 1.53
CA LYS A 173 -7.02 -19.36 2.29
C LYS A 173 -6.09 -20.06 3.30
N GLY A 174 -5.18 -19.34 3.92
CA GLY A 174 -4.36 -19.81 5.05
C GLY A 174 -3.03 -20.48 4.67
N SER A 175 -2.99 -21.44 3.75
CA SER A 175 -1.78 -22.25 3.49
C SER A 175 -0.66 -21.52 2.74
N ASN A 176 -0.97 -20.50 1.96
CA ASN A 176 -0.04 -19.84 1.03
C ASN A 176 0.22 -18.35 1.31
N VAL A 177 0.10 -17.92 2.55
CA VAL A 177 0.30 -16.51 2.96
C VAL A 177 1.63 -15.95 2.47
N GLY A 178 2.71 -16.70 2.55
CA GLY A 178 4.04 -16.30 2.08
C GLY A 178 4.08 -15.98 0.58
N LYS A 179 3.45 -16.82 -0.24
CA LYS A 179 3.36 -16.65 -1.70
C LYS A 179 2.59 -15.36 -2.07
N TYR A 180 1.44 -15.12 -1.46
CA TYR A 180 0.62 -13.93 -1.70
C TYR A 180 1.28 -12.66 -1.18
N THR A 181 1.96 -12.74 -0.04
CA THR A 181 2.84 -11.68 0.48
C THR A 181 3.95 -11.36 -0.53
N GLY A 182 4.58 -12.38 -1.11
CA GLY A 182 5.57 -12.22 -2.16
C GLY A 182 5.03 -11.48 -3.39
N PHE A 183 3.85 -11.84 -3.88
CA PHE A 183 3.20 -11.13 -4.99
C PHE A 183 2.89 -9.67 -4.67
N TYR A 184 2.38 -9.38 -3.46
CA TYR A 184 2.13 -8.02 -3.01
C TYR A 184 3.40 -7.16 -3.02
N TYR A 185 4.48 -7.65 -2.41
CA TYR A 185 5.73 -6.91 -2.37
C TYR A 185 6.41 -6.82 -3.73
N THR A 186 6.34 -7.85 -4.56
CA THR A 186 6.86 -7.80 -5.93
C THR A 186 6.15 -6.69 -6.72
N ALA A 187 4.83 -6.63 -6.69
CA ALA A 187 4.05 -5.60 -7.37
C ALA A 187 4.37 -4.19 -6.85
N SER A 188 4.33 -4.00 -5.52
CA SER A 188 4.53 -2.69 -4.90
C SER A 188 5.97 -2.19 -5.05
N MET A 189 6.97 -3.04 -4.85
CA MET A 189 8.39 -2.63 -4.95
C MET A 189 8.82 -2.41 -6.38
N SER A 190 8.34 -3.22 -7.34
CA SER A 190 8.59 -2.96 -8.76
C SER A 190 8.07 -1.59 -9.17
N ALA A 191 6.86 -1.21 -8.74
CA ALA A 191 6.33 0.12 -8.96
C ALA A 191 7.19 1.22 -8.32
N GLN A 192 7.68 1.02 -7.09
CA GLN A 192 8.53 1.98 -6.39
C GLN A 192 9.88 2.20 -7.09
N ILE A 193 10.45 1.16 -7.70
CA ILE A 193 11.71 1.26 -8.45
C ILE A 193 11.50 1.98 -9.78
N VAL A 194 10.47 1.61 -10.51
CA VAL A 194 10.21 2.12 -11.88
C VAL A 194 9.70 3.56 -11.86
N THR A 195 8.90 3.92 -10.86
CA THR A 195 8.22 5.22 -10.80
C THR A 195 9.18 6.43 -10.79
N PRO A 196 10.21 6.50 -9.94
CA PRO A 196 11.12 7.67 -9.95
C PRO A 196 11.86 7.85 -11.26
N ILE A 197 12.09 6.75 -11.98
CA ILE A 197 12.76 6.78 -13.31
C ILE A 197 11.82 7.41 -14.34
N ILE A 198 10.60 6.87 -14.48
CA ILE A 198 9.64 7.36 -15.47
C ILE A 198 9.20 8.80 -15.14
N SER A 199 8.81 9.07 -13.90
CA SER A 199 8.36 10.40 -13.49
C SER A 199 9.48 11.42 -13.57
N GLY A 200 10.71 11.06 -13.22
CA GLY A 200 11.88 11.91 -13.38
C GLY A 200 12.16 12.24 -14.85
N TYR A 201 12.17 11.24 -15.72
CA TYR A 201 12.34 11.42 -17.14
C TYR A 201 11.29 12.39 -17.76
N LEU A 202 10.02 12.22 -17.39
CA LEU A 202 8.95 13.11 -17.84
C LEU A 202 9.12 14.54 -17.32
N MET A 203 9.53 14.69 -16.06
CA MET A 203 9.76 16.01 -15.47
C MET A 203 10.94 16.75 -16.14
N GLU A 204 11.99 16.04 -16.49
CA GLU A 204 13.20 16.63 -17.10
C GLU A 204 13.01 16.93 -18.59
N ASN A 205 12.39 16.01 -19.35
CA ASN A 205 12.34 16.09 -20.80
C ASN A 205 11.04 16.71 -21.36
N VAL A 206 9.95 16.74 -20.55
CA VAL A 206 8.68 17.34 -20.98
C VAL A 206 8.41 18.62 -20.19
N ASN A 207 8.12 18.51 -18.91
CA ASN A 207 7.88 19.66 -18.03
C ASN A 207 7.83 19.22 -16.57
N LEU A 208 8.37 20.02 -15.66
CA LEU A 208 8.28 19.76 -14.21
C LEU A 208 6.84 19.62 -13.70
N ARG A 209 5.88 20.28 -14.36
CA ARG A 209 4.46 20.19 -13.99
C ARG A 209 3.79 18.88 -14.36
N THR A 210 4.48 17.93 -15.00
CA THR A 210 3.96 16.60 -15.32
C THR A 210 3.76 15.72 -14.08
N LEU A 211 4.33 16.09 -12.93
CA LEU A 211 4.30 15.32 -11.70
C LEU A 211 2.88 14.90 -11.26
N PHE A 212 2.02 15.88 -11.02
CA PHE A 212 0.65 15.61 -10.57
C PHE A 212 -0.26 15.03 -11.66
N PRO A 213 -0.20 15.46 -12.93
CA PRO A 213 -0.87 14.77 -14.04
C PRO A 213 -0.50 13.29 -14.14
N TYR A 214 0.79 12.94 -14.03
CA TYR A 214 1.25 11.56 -13.97
C TYR A 214 0.59 10.81 -12.79
N SER A 215 0.67 11.37 -11.58
CA SER A 215 0.09 10.77 -10.39
C SER A 215 -1.43 10.58 -10.52
N LEU A 216 -2.14 11.57 -11.06
CA LEU A 216 -3.58 11.47 -11.29
C LEU A 216 -3.91 10.38 -12.31
N PHE A 217 -3.17 10.30 -13.42
CA PHE A 217 -3.37 9.28 -14.46
C PHE A 217 -3.29 7.87 -13.88
N PHE A 218 -2.25 7.55 -13.12
CA PHE A 218 -2.10 6.23 -12.51
C PHE A 218 -3.10 5.99 -11.38
N THR A 219 -3.52 7.03 -10.65
CA THR A 219 -4.61 6.93 -9.66
C THR A 219 -5.93 6.54 -10.33
N LEU A 220 -6.25 7.13 -11.48
CA LEU A 220 -7.46 6.78 -12.23
C LEU A 220 -7.41 5.36 -12.80
N LEU A 221 -6.25 4.90 -13.27
CA LEU A 221 -6.07 3.49 -13.66
C LEU A 221 -6.27 2.55 -12.48
N ALA A 222 -5.75 2.90 -11.29
CA ALA A 222 -5.98 2.14 -10.07
C ALA A 222 -7.48 2.08 -9.71
N LEU A 223 -8.20 3.19 -9.86
CA LEU A 223 -9.64 3.24 -9.63
C LEU A 223 -10.39 2.29 -10.57
N VAL A 224 -10.10 2.37 -11.86
CA VAL A 224 -10.74 1.52 -12.88
C VAL A 224 -10.48 0.04 -12.57
N THR A 225 -9.23 -0.36 -12.36
CA THR A 225 -8.90 -1.76 -12.07
C THR A 225 -9.56 -2.24 -10.77
N MET A 226 -9.58 -1.42 -9.71
CA MET A 226 -10.19 -1.77 -8.44
C MET A 226 -11.72 -1.88 -8.50
N MET A 227 -12.39 -1.13 -9.35
CA MET A 227 -13.84 -1.26 -9.56
C MET A 227 -14.22 -2.64 -10.09
N PHE A 228 -13.41 -3.24 -10.96
CA PHE A 228 -13.65 -4.56 -11.53
C PHE A 228 -13.30 -5.73 -10.61
N VAL A 229 -12.67 -5.50 -9.49
CA VAL A 229 -12.38 -6.54 -8.47
C VAL A 229 -13.70 -7.01 -7.84
N LYS A 230 -13.93 -8.33 -7.80
CA LYS A 230 -15.14 -8.93 -7.20
C LYS A 230 -14.86 -9.72 -5.92
N HIS A 231 -13.63 -10.18 -5.71
CA HIS A 231 -13.23 -11.06 -4.60
C HIS A 231 -12.14 -10.42 -3.73
N GLY A 232 -11.95 -10.93 -2.53
CA GLY A 232 -10.92 -10.45 -1.59
C GLY A 232 -11.43 -9.47 -0.53
N ASP A 233 -12.75 -9.23 -0.45
CA ASP A 233 -13.34 -8.47 0.66
C ASP A 233 -13.76 -9.43 1.78
N ALA A 234 -13.34 -9.16 3.02
CA ALA A 234 -13.74 -9.95 4.17
C ALA A 234 -15.26 -9.92 4.29
N LYS A 235 -15.88 -11.08 4.55
CA LYS A 235 -17.29 -11.12 4.94
C LYS A 235 -17.45 -10.25 6.18
N LYS A 236 -18.44 -9.34 6.17
CA LYS A 236 -18.83 -8.61 7.38
C LYS A 236 -19.03 -9.61 8.50
N ILE A 237 -18.35 -9.40 9.63
CA ILE A 237 -18.72 -10.08 10.86
C ILE A 237 -20.10 -9.52 11.20
N GLU A 238 -21.15 -10.27 10.91
CA GLU A 238 -22.48 -10.00 11.44
C GLU A 238 -22.35 -10.12 12.97
N GLN A 239 -22.40 -8.97 13.63
CA GLN A 239 -22.49 -8.93 15.08
C GLN A 239 -23.86 -9.53 15.42
N ALA A 240 -23.82 -10.78 15.95
CA ALA A 240 -24.93 -11.40 16.64
C ALA A 240 -25.13 -10.71 17.99
#